data_d9a7ed8bcc9efc66cb22f8766077f4fa
#
_entry.id   d9a7ed8bcc9efc66cb22f8766077f4fa
#
_cell.length_a   1.000
_cell.length_b   1.000
_cell.length_c   1.000
_cell.angle_alpha   90.00
_cell.angle_beta   90.00
_cell.angle_gamma   90.00
#
_symmetry.space_group_name_H-M   'P 1'
#
loop_
_entity.id
_entity.type
_entity.pdbx_description
1 polymer ?
#
loop_
_entity_poly.entity_id
_entity_poly.type
_entity_poly.pdbx_seq_one_letter_code
_entity_poly.pdbx_strand_id
1 'polypeptide(L)'
;MWINEYMTAKPFGTSNAATGEIRSSANGSVAVSSMRDYGALPLIAPAGIACVPVSGASTVVMDSAGGAVCLGVIAAPPEPLEPGEVMLYSAGGASIVLKNS
;
A
#
# COMPACT_ATOMS: atom_id res chain seq x y z
N MET A 1 33.34 -3.65 -4.99
CA MET A 1 32.43 -3.35 -5.23
C MET A 1 31.72 -2.58 -4.42
N TRP A 2 31.32 -1.68 -4.56
CA TRP A 2 30.71 -1.12 -3.56
C TRP A 2 29.29 -1.38 -3.54
N ILE A 3 28.67 -1.63 -4.63
CA ILE A 3 27.30 -1.88 -4.51
C ILE A 3 27.01 -3.13 -3.82
N ASN A 4 27.66 -4.19 -4.21
CA ASN A 4 27.42 -5.39 -3.50
C ASN A 4 27.92 -5.31 -2.13
N GLU A 5 29.05 -4.69 -1.90
CA GLU A 5 29.47 -4.55 -0.59
C GLU A 5 28.60 -3.69 0.19
N TYR A 6 28.13 -2.65 -0.45
CA TYR A 6 27.20 -1.81 0.20
C TYR A 6 25.94 -2.57 0.55
N MET A 7 25.46 -3.34 -0.38
CA MET A 7 24.29 -4.10 -0.12
C MET A 7 24.53 -5.14 0.92
N THR A 8 25.68 -5.76 0.88
CA THR A 8 25.94 -6.77 1.88
C THR A 8 26.30 -6.16 3.19
N ALA A 9 26.83 -4.96 3.19
CA ALA A 9 27.13 -4.32 4.44
C ALA A 9 25.87 -3.82 5.12
N LYS A 10 24.80 -3.67 4.39
CA LYS A 10 23.57 -3.30 5.04
C LYS A 10 23.18 -4.41 5.98
N PRO A 11 22.74 -4.06 7.14
CA PRO A 11 22.39 -5.09 8.10
C PRO A 11 21.32 -5.98 7.53
N PHE A 12 21.49 -7.24 7.78
CA PHE A 12 20.48 -8.17 7.36
C PHE A 12 19.20 -7.86 8.08
N GLY A 13 18.15 -7.92 7.38
CA GLY A 13 16.88 -7.64 7.98
C GLY A 13 16.54 -6.19 8.06
N THR A 14 17.45 -5.31 7.65
CA THR A 14 17.11 -3.92 7.59
C THR A 14 16.37 -3.68 6.31
N SER A 15 15.18 -3.20 6.41
CA SER A 15 14.36 -2.92 5.26
C SER A 15 13.64 -1.62 5.50
N ASN A 16 13.50 -0.80 4.47
CA ASN A 16 12.73 0.41 4.58
C ASN A 16 11.24 0.16 4.40
N ALA A 17 10.87 -1.06 4.05
CA ALA A 17 9.47 -1.40 3.83
C ALA A 17 9.08 -2.60 4.67
N ALA A 18 7.84 -2.62 5.12
CA ALA A 18 7.32 -3.72 5.91
C ALA A 18 5.83 -3.87 5.62
N THR A 19 5.34 -5.10 5.70
CA THR A 19 3.92 -5.34 5.58
C THR A 19 3.24 -5.05 6.91
N GLY A 20 1.98 -4.73 6.84
CA GLY A 20 1.18 -4.48 8.03
C GLY A 20 -0.28 -4.61 7.75
N GLU A 21 -1.09 -4.22 8.73
CA GLU A 21 -2.53 -4.30 8.64
C GLU A 21 -3.12 -2.95 8.97
N ILE A 22 -4.08 -2.51 8.16
CA ILE A 22 -4.78 -1.25 8.41
C ILE A 22 -5.68 -1.44 9.63
N ARG A 23 -5.51 -0.57 10.63
CA ARG A 23 -6.36 -0.62 11.81
C ARG A 23 -7.50 0.36 11.72
N SER A 24 -7.25 1.52 11.17
CA SER A 24 -8.28 2.52 10.95
C SER A 24 -7.83 3.46 9.86
N SER A 25 -8.79 4.14 9.24
CA SER A 25 -8.52 5.02 8.14
C SER A 25 -9.38 6.26 8.25
N ALA A 26 -8.83 7.38 7.84
CA ALA A 26 -9.56 8.62 7.67
C ALA A 26 -9.02 9.27 6.42
N ASN A 27 -9.66 10.32 5.97
CA ASN A 27 -9.28 10.95 4.71
C ASN A 27 -7.80 11.26 4.67
N GLY A 28 -7.09 10.58 3.82
CA GLY A 28 -5.67 10.84 3.59
C GLY A 28 -4.71 10.25 4.60
N SER A 29 -5.18 9.61 5.67
CA SER A 29 -4.27 9.01 6.63
C SER A 29 -4.80 7.70 7.14
N VAL A 30 -3.88 6.83 7.55
CA VAL A 30 -4.23 5.50 8.03
C VAL A 30 -3.41 5.17 9.27
N ALA A 31 -3.99 4.37 10.16
CA ALA A 31 -3.27 3.79 11.27
C ALA A 31 -2.97 2.34 10.91
N VAL A 32 -1.72 1.95 11.11
CA VAL A 32 -1.24 0.64 10.64
C VAL A 32 -0.54 -0.07 11.78
N SER A 33 -0.80 -1.37 11.90
CA SER A 33 -0.08 -2.25 12.80
C SER A 33 0.89 -3.06 11.97
N SER A 34 2.17 -2.91 12.24
CA SER A 34 3.22 -3.60 11.52
C SER A 34 4.24 -4.06 12.56
N MET A 35 5.54 -4.00 12.25
CA MET A 35 6.54 -4.29 13.26
C MET A 35 6.46 -3.30 14.41
N ARG A 36 5.95 -2.13 14.14
CA ARG A 36 5.55 -1.20 15.17
C ARG A 36 4.23 -0.58 14.76
N ASP A 37 3.56 0.10 15.68
CA ASP A 37 2.29 0.72 15.39
C ASP A 37 2.49 2.13 14.90
N TYR A 38 1.78 2.48 13.84
CA TYR A 38 1.76 3.83 13.30
C TYR A 38 0.39 4.42 13.55
N GLY A 39 0.35 5.63 14.10
CA GLY A 39 -0.92 6.26 14.44
C GLY A 39 -1.57 6.98 13.28
N ALA A 40 -0.77 7.58 12.41
CA ALA A 40 -1.31 8.30 11.26
C ALA A 40 -0.22 8.38 10.22
N LEU A 41 -0.43 7.68 9.11
CA LEU A 41 0.49 7.69 7.98
C LEU A 41 -0.21 8.31 6.79
N PRO A 42 0.49 9.14 6.01
CA PRO A 42 -0.07 9.56 4.73
C PRO A 42 -0.29 8.35 3.84
N LEU A 43 -1.41 8.32 3.15
CA LEU A 43 -1.72 7.27 2.21
C LEU A 43 -1.36 7.73 0.81
N ILE A 44 -0.53 6.95 0.13
CA ILE A 44 -0.13 7.25 -1.23
C ILE A 44 -1.19 6.68 -2.17
N ALA A 45 -1.65 7.51 -3.08
CA ALA A 45 -2.64 7.11 -4.07
C ALA A 45 -2.30 7.80 -5.39
N PRO A 46 -2.75 7.23 -6.52
CA PRO A 46 -2.56 7.90 -7.80
C PRO A 46 -3.28 9.23 -7.82
N ALA A 47 -2.73 10.20 -8.56
CA ALA A 47 -3.37 11.49 -8.68
C ALA A 47 -4.77 11.33 -9.27
N GLY A 48 -5.73 12.00 -8.67
CA GLY A 48 -7.10 11.93 -9.15
C GLY A 48 -7.90 10.77 -8.61
N ILE A 49 -7.31 9.90 -7.81
CA ILE A 49 -8.01 8.76 -7.21
C ILE A 49 -7.82 8.87 -5.71
N ALA A 50 -8.92 8.82 -4.96
CA ALA A 50 -8.87 8.85 -3.51
C ALA A 50 -9.59 7.62 -2.98
N CYS A 51 -9.07 7.08 -1.89
CA CYS A 51 -9.72 5.95 -1.24
C CYS A 51 -9.50 6.01 0.26
N VAL A 52 -10.37 5.32 0.98
CA VAL A 52 -10.23 5.13 2.41
C VAL A 52 -10.23 3.62 2.62
N PRO A 53 -9.08 3.02 2.91
CA PRO A 53 -9.02 1.56 3.04
C PRO A 53 -9.85 1.06 4.20
N VAL A 54 -10.34 -0.17 4.06
CA VAL A 54 -11.11 -0.79 5.14
C VAL A 54 -10.16 -1.33 6.19
N SER A 55 -10.63 -1.38 7.45
CA SER A 55 -9.86 -1.99 8.52
C SER A 55 -9.66 -3.47 8.23
N GLY A 56 -8.48 -3.95 8.57
CA GLY A 56 -8.12 -5.34 8.32
C GLY A 56 -7.42 -5.58 7.01
N ALA A 57 -7.36 -4.58 6.14
CA ALA A 57 -6.68 -4.75 4.85
C ALA A 57 -5.18 -4.84 5.07
N SER A 58 -4.52 -5.64 4.24
CA SER A 58 -3.06 -5.75 4.27
C SER A 58 -2.44 -4.58 3.51
N THR A 59 -1.32 -4.10 4.00
CA THR A 59 -0.68 -2.93 3.41
C THR A 59 0.83 -3.03 3.51
N VAL A 60 1.52 -2.11 2.88
CA VAL A 60 2.96 -1.96 2.98
C VAL A 60 3.26 -0.54 3.46
N VAL A 61 4.11 -0.45 4.47
CA VAL A 61 4.57 0.83 5.01
C VAL A 61 6.03 0.98 4.62
N MET A 62 6.41 2.19 4.23
CA MET A 62 7.78 2.47 3.84
C MET A 62 8.27 3.69 4.57
N ASP A 63 9.45 3.60 5.15
CA ASP A 63 10.10 4.75 5.76
C ASP A 63 10.82 5.53 4.68
N SER A 64 10.66 6.82 4.70
CA SER A 64 11.36 7.70 3.77
C SER A 64 12.03 8.79 4.55
N ALA A 65 12.84 9.60 3.87
CA ALA A 65 13.53 10.69 4.51
C ALA A 65 12.56 11.69 5.15
N GLY A 66 11.38 11.79 4.60
CA GLY A 66 10.37 12.69 5.13
C GLY A 66 9.42 12.05 6.13
N GLY A 67 9.66 10.79 6.49
CA GLY A 67 8.82 10.06 7.41
C GLY A 67 8.23 8.81 6.77
N ALA A 68 7.47 8.06 7.54
CA ALA A 68 6.85 6.84 7.04
C ALA A 68 5.60 7.15 6.25
N VAL A 69 5.34 6.34 5.24
CA VAL A 69 4.13 6.48 4.42
C VAL A 69 3.51 5.10 4.20
N CYS A 70 2.21 5.07 3.94
CA CYS A 70 1.51 3.85 3.57
C CYS A 70 1.39 3.82 2.06
N LEU A 71 1.88 2.74 1.45
CA LEU A 71 1.93 2.65 0.00
C LEU A 71 0.61 2.18 -0.62
N GLY A 72 -0.34 1.78 0.18
CA GLY A 72 -1.63 1.33 -0.33
C GLY A 72 -1.96 -0.05 0.19
N VAL A 73 -2.89 -0.71 -0.47
CA VAL A 73 -3.46 -1.97 -0.01
C VAL A 73 -3.00 -3.09 -0.92
N ILE A 74 -2.63 -4.22 -0.33
CA ILE A 74 -2.32 -5.43 -1.08
C ILE A 74 -3.63 -6.15 -1.30
N ALA A 75 -4.06 -6.26 -2.55
CA ALA A 75 -5.34 -6.87 -2.85
C ALA A 75 -5.33 -7.45 -4.25
N ALA A 76 -6.13 -8.50 -4.42
CA ALA A 76 -6.39 -9.05 -5.74
C ALA A 76 -7.67 -8.40 -6.27
N PRO A 77 -7.85 -8.34 -7.60
CA PRO A 77 -9.11 -7.83 -8.14
C PRO A 77 -10.28 -8.67 -7.65
N PRO A 78 -11.44 -8.06 -7.38
CA PRO A 78 -12.60 -8.85 -6.95
C PRO A 78 -13.16 -9.75 -8.04
N GLU A 79 -12.79 -9.50 -9.30
CA GLU A 79 -13.12 -10.41 -10.38
C GLU A 79 -11.92 -10.51 -11.31
N PRO A 80 -11.82 -11.59 -12.10
CA PRO A 80 -10.66 -11.75 -12.98
C PRO A 80 -10.60 -10.67 -14.04
N LEU A 81 -9.40 -10.16 -14.29
CA LEU A 81 -9.14 -9.18 -15.34
C LEU A 81 -8.08 -9.76 -16.27
N GLU A 82 -8.26 -9.47 -17.56
CA GLU A 82 -7.25 -9.85 -18.55
C GLU A 82 -6.16 -8.78 -18.60
N PRO A 83 -4.97 -9.11 -19.07
CA PRO A 83 -3.93 -8.10 -19.19
C PRO A 83 -4.42 -6.91 -19.99
N GLY A 84 -4.19 -5.72 -19.48
CA GLY A 84 -4.62 -4.48 -20.12
C GLY A 84 -5.95 -3.95 -19.63
N GLU A 85 -6.72 -4.72 -18.91
CA GLU A 85 -8.00 -4.26 -18.38
C GLU A 85 -7.83 -3.55 -17.06
N VAL A 86 -8.75 -2.67 -16.73
CA VAL A 86 -8.69 -1.84 -15.53
C VAL A 86 -10.04 -1.86 -14.83
N MET A 87 -10.02 -1.90 -13.51
CA MET A 87 -11.22 -1.88 -12.72
C MET A 87 -11.07 -0.89 -11.56
N LEU A 88 -12.08 -0.08 -11.36
CA LEU A 88 -12.22 0.72 -10.13
C LEU A 88 -13.41 0.17 -9.38
N TYR A 89 -13.25 0.01 -8.08
CA TYR A 89 -14.33 -0.60 -7.31
C TYR A 89 -14.31 -0.09 -5.88
N SER A 90 -15.42 -0.29 -5.20
CA SER A 90 -15.56 0.07 -3.80
C SER A 90 -15.91 -1.15 -2.98
N ALA A 91 -15.70 -1.06 -1.66
CA ALA A 91 -16.03 -2.15 -0.77
C ALA A 91 -17.53 -2.48 -0.81
N GLY A 92 -18.36 -1.51 -1.14
CA GLY A 92 -19.79 -1.74 -1.23
C GLY A 92 -20.27 -2.42 -2.50
N GLY A 93 -19.35 -2.66 -3.45
CA GLY A 93 -19.71 -3.42 -4.64
C GLY A 93 -19.87 -2.61 -5.91
N ALA A 94 -19.83 -1.28 -5.84
CA ALA A 94 -19.89 -0.49 -7.04
C ALA A 94 -18.58 -0.64 -7.81
N SER A 95 -18.65 -0.68 -9.12
CA SER A 95 -17.43 -0.83 -9.91
C SER A 95 -17.58 -0.24 -11.30
N ILE A 96 -16.46 0.10 -11.89
CA ILE A 96 -16.33 0.49 -13.29
C ILE A 96 -15.22 -0.38 -13.85
N VAL A 97 -15.50 -1.12 -14.91
CA VAL A 97 -14.55 -2.02 -15.52
C VAL A 97 -14.31 -1.59 -16.95
N LEU A 98 -13.05 -1.43 -17.29
CA LEU A 98 -12.66 -1.11 -18.66
C LEU A 98 -12.10 -2.37 -19.29
N LYS A 99 -12.84 -2.94 -20.21
CA LYS A 99 -12.47 -4.18 -20.88
C LYS A 99 -11.68 -3.89 -22.13
N ASN A 100 -10.92 -4.90 -22.59
CA ASN A 100 -10.15 -4.74 -23.80
C ASN A 100 -11.06 -4.70 -25.05
N SER A 101 -12.25 -5.20 -24.94
CA SER A 101 -13.17 -5.16 -26.09
C SER A 101 -14.61 -5.23 -25.63
#